data_a656f3b1d158a7b69fd57f636eebd021
#
_entry.id   a656f3b1d158a7b69fd57f636eebd021
#
_cell.length_a   1.000
_cell.length_b   1.000
_cell.length_c   1.000
_cell.angle_alpha   90.00
_cell.angle_beta   90.00
_cell.angle_gamma   90.00
#
_symmetry.space_group_name_H-M   'P 1'
#
loop_
_entity.id
_entity.type
_entity.pdbx_description
1 polymer ?
#
loop_
_entity_poly.entity_id
_entity_poly.type
_entity_poly.pdbx_seq_one_letter_code
_entity_poly.pdbx_strand_id
1 'polypeptide(L)'
;MREAVMVDYIAKIKPINADKIETQVHRIATFSENGNSLHIHVEMFDTPANIEHWEHFHGFPNGNQAHVPTLMQDVNHDGFIDLPETEAVSGTTMVPFDDAPQEMNIPHDGYLVADKYGHYEYDKDVPLKDLQAKFK
;
A
#
# COMPACT_ATOMS: atom_id res chain seq x y z
N MET A 1 -8.34 6.59 -34.28
CA MET A 1 -7.97 7.07 -32.94
C MET A 1 -8.31 6.01 -31.90
N ARG A 2 -7.34 5.57 -31.15
CA ARG A 2 -7.60 4.59 -30.09
C ARG A 2 -8.16 5.29 -28.87
N GLU A 3 -9.25 4.77 -28.34
CA GLU A 3 -9.72 5.18 -27.03
C GLU A 3 -8.71 4.72 -25.97
N ALA A 4 -8.42 5.58 -25.00
CA ALA A 4 -7.60 5.18 -23.86
C ALA A 4 -8.34 4.12 -23.05
N VAL A 5 -7.68 2.98 -22.81
CA VAL A 5 -8.23 1.95 -21.95
C VAL A 5 -7.96 2.37 -20.52
N MET A 6 -9.02 2.56 -19.73
CA MET A 6 -8.92 2.83 -18.30
C MET A 6 -9.27 1.56 -17.54
N VAL A 7 -8.37 1.12 -16.67
CA VAL A 7 -8.61 -0.01 -15.77
C VAL A 7 -8.53 0.50 -14.35
N ASP A 8 -9.58 0.26 -13.60
CA ASP A 8 -9.70 0.72 -12.22
C ASP A 8 -9.63 -0.47 -11.25
N TYR A 9 -8.88 -0.27 -10.18
CA TYR A 9 -8.77 -1.23 -9.08
C TYR A 9 -9.16 -0.55 -7.79
N ILE A 10 -9.81 -1.29 -6.91
CA ILE A 10 -10.24 -0.79 -5.59
C ILE A 10 -9.77 -1.74 -4.53
N ALA A 11 -9.12 -1.21 -3.50
CA ALA A 11 -8.74 -1.97 -2.31
C ALA A 11 -9.47 -1.40 -1.09
N LYS A 12 -10.15 -2.29 -0.36
CA LYS A 12 -10.71 -1.94 0.95
C LYS A 12 -9.64 -2.16 2.01
N ILE A 13 -9.25 -1.08 2.67
CA ILE A 13 -8.20 -1.13 3.68
C ILE A 13 -8.82 -1.46 5.03
N LYS A 14 -8.29 -2.48 5.69
CA LYS A 14 -8.73 -2.95 7.00
C LYS A 14 -7.51 -3.23 7.87
N PRO A 15 -7.60 -3.01 9.18
CA PRO A 15 -6.52 -3.38 10.08
C PRO A 15 -6.35 -4.91 10.15
N ILE A 16 -5.11 -5.37 10.12
CA ILE A 16 -4.80 -6.80 10.24
C ILE A 16 -4.99 -7.29 11.68
N ASN A 17 -4.54 -6.47 12.63
CA ASN A 17 -4.61 -6.79 14.06
C ASN A 17 -5.77 -6.05 14.74
N ALA A 18 -6.97 -6.10 14.15
CA ALA A 18 -8.12 -5.29 14.56
C ALA A 18 -8.54 -5.51 16.02
N ASP A 19 -8.31 -6.69 16.56
CA ASP A 19 -8.63 -7.05 17.95
C ASP A 19 -7.59 -6.55 18.96
N LYS A 20 -6.45 -6.05 18.48
CA LYS A 20 -5.32 -5.60 19.31
C LYS A 20 -5.08 -4.10 19.25
N ILE A 21 -5.66 -3.41 18.28
CA ILE A 21 -5.47 -1.97 18.12
C ILE A 21 -6.76 -1.22 18.46
N GLU A 22 -6.61 -0.03 19.02
CA GLU A 22 -7.77 0.78 19.44
C GLU A 22 -8.41 1.56 18.29
N THR A 23 -7.65 1.79 17.22
CA THR A 23 -8.14 2.57 16.09
C THR A 23 -8.89 1.69 15.09
N GLN A 24 -10.00 2.22 14.58
CA GLN A 24 -10.81 1.55 13.56
C GLN A 24 -10.45 2.08 12.18
N VAL A 25 -9.19 1.93 11.79
CA VAL A 25 -8.72 2.38 10.48
C VAL A 25 -9.49 1.65 9.38
N HIS A 26 -10.10 2.41 8.50
CA HIS A 26 -10.81 1.84 7.36
C HIS A 26 -10.87 2.86 6.24
N ARG A 27 -10.61 2.43 5.02
CA ARG A 27 -10.83 3.25 3.83
C ARG A 27 -10.67 2.45 2.55
N ILE A 28 -10.88 3.14 1.47
CA ILE A 28 -10.77 2.61 0.13
C ILE A 28 -9.59 3.30 -0.55
N ALA A 29 -8.70 2.50 -1.12
CA ALA A 29 -7.69 2.97 -2.06
C ALA A 29 -8.17 2.68 -3.48
N THR A 30 -7.97 3.62 -4.38
CA THR A 30 -8.29 3.44 -5.79
C THR A 30 -7.04 3.60 -6.65
N PHE A 31 -6.94 2.77 -7.66
CA PHE A 31 -5.81 2.75 -8.58
C PHE A 31 -6.36 2.72 -9.99
N SER A 32 -6.01 3.69 -10.81
CA SER A 32 -6.53 3.79 -12.18
C SER A 32 -5.39 3.80 -13.18
N GLU A 33 -5.35 2.78 -14.04
CA GLU A 33 -4.46 2.79 -15.18
C GLU A 33 -5.09 3.62 -16.29
N ASN A 34 -4.41 4.65 -16.71
CA ASN A 34 -4.86 5.54 -17.77
C ASN A 34 -3.72 5.73 -18.79
N GLY A 35 -3.74 4.93 -19.85
CA GLY A 35 -2.69 4.99 -20.86
C GLY A 35 -1.32 4.69 -20.29
N ASN A 36 -0.51 5.73 -20.11
CA ASN A 36 0.88 5.60 -19.68
C ASN A 36 1.09 5.87 -18.19
N SER A 37 0.04 6.09 -17.42
CA SER A 37 0.17 6.40 -16.00
C SER A 37 -0.73 5.55 -15.12
N LEU A 38 -0.29 5.36 -13.88
CA LEU A 38 -1.09 4.80 -12.81
C LEU A 38 -1.42 5.92 -11.83
N HIS A 39 -2.70 6.21 -11.68
CA HIS A 39 -3.18 7.16 -10.69
C HIS A 39 -3.46 6.41 -9.39
N ILE A 40 -2.80 6.84 -8.31
CA ILE A 40 -2.95 6.27 -6.98
C ILE A 40 -3.67 7.28 -6.11
N HIS A 41 -4.80 6.88 -5.54
CA HIS A 41 -5.52 7.71 -4.58
C HIS A 41 -5.83 6.89 -3.33
N VAL A 42 -5.33 7.35 -2.20
CA VAL A 42 -5.58 6.74 -0.89
C VAL A 42 -5.94 7.86 0.09
N GLU A 43 -7.10 7.75 0.70
CA GLU A 43 -7.48 8.67 1.79
C GLU A 43 -7.75 7.84 3.03
N MET A 44 -7.06 8.18 4.12
CA MET A 44 -7.11 7.43 5.37
C MET A 44 -7.65 8.28 6.50
N PHE A 45 -8.44 7.65 7.37
CA PHE A 45 -9.01 8.27 8.57
C PHE A 45 -8.73 7.38 9.78
N ASP A 46 -8.73 8.00 10.93
CA ASP A 46 -8.58 7.33 12.22
C ASP A 46 -7.26 6.54 12.36
N THR A 47 -6.25 6.97 11.63
CA THR A 47 -4.89 6.43 11.80
C THR A 47 -4.21 7.06 13.01
N PRO A 48 -3.11 6.50 13.52
CA PRO A 48 -2.31 7.18 14.52
C PRO A 48 -1.89 8.57 14.07
N ALA A 49 -2.20 9.56 14.89
CA ALA A 49 -2.06 10.98 14.54
C ALA A 49 -0.61 11.47 14.65
N ASN A 50 -0.28 12.46 13.84
CA ASN A 50 0.98 13.20 13.91
C ASN A 50 2.24 12.37 13.67
N ILE A 51 2.11 11.21 13.02
CA ILE A 51 3.24 10.36 12.64
C ILE A 51 3.25 10.08 11.15
N GLU A 52 4.41 9.72 10.64
CA GLU A 52 4.58 9.28 9.26
C GLU A 52 4.03 7.87 9.09
N HIS A 53 3.30 7.64 8.01
CA HIS A 53 2.72 6.34 7.68
C HIS A 53 3.40 5.75 6.45
N TRP A 54 4.13 4.67 6.63
CA TRP A 54 4.77 3.94 5.55
C TRP A 54 3.75 3.06 4.84
N GLU A 55 3.39 3.48 3.66
CA GLU A 55 2.38 2.83 2.85
C GLU A 55 2.97 2.40 1.51
N HIS A 56 2.63 1.22 1.04
CA HIS A 56 3.26 0.66 -0.16
C HIS A 56 2.46 -0.51 -0.72
N PHE A 57 2.74 -0.85 -1.98
CA PHE A 57 2.32 -2.12 -2.53
C PHE A 57 3.19 -3.25 -2.00
N HIS A 58 2.58 -4.39 -1.72
CA HIS A 58 3.26 -5.65 -1.49
C HIS A 58 3.13 -6.56 -2.71
N GLY A 59 4.10 -7.43 -2.91
CA GLY A 59 4.04 -8.41 -3.98
C GLY A 59 5.28 -9.29 -4.04
N PHE A 60 5.27 -10.19 -5.02
CA PHE A 60 6.38 -11.10 -5.28
C PHE A 60 7.06 -10.73 -6.59
N PRO A 61 8.39 -10.50 -6.59
CA PRO A 61 9.11 -10.17 -7.83
C PRO A 61 9.02 -11.25 -8.91
N ASN A 62 8.80 -12.49 -8.51
CA ASN A 62 8.65 -13.62 -9.44
C ASN A 62 7.25 -13.74 -10.07
N GLY A 63 6.34 -12.84 -9.75
CA GLY A 63 4.97 -12.86 -10.27
C GLY A 63 4.00 -13.75 -9.53
N ASN A 64 4.39 -14.36 -8.41
CA ASN A 64 3.47 -15.11 -7.57
C ASN A 64 2.37 -14.19 -7.03
N GLN A 65 1.18 -14.74 -6.85
CA GLN A 65 0.05 -13.98 -6.35
C GLN A 65 0.20 -13.68 -4.86
N ALA A 66 0.03 -12.42 -4.49
CA ALA A 66 0.02 -12.00 -3.09
C ALA A 66 -1.38 -12.14 -2.50
N HIS A 67 -1.43 -12.46 -1.21
CA HIS A 67 -2.66 -12.62 -0.45
C HIS A 67 -2.59 -11.81 0.85
N VAL A 68 -3.77 -11.44 1.35
CA VAL A 68 -3.89 -10.79 2.66
C VAL A 68 -3.55 -11.82 3.76
N PRO A 69 -2.66 -11.48 4.71
CA PRO A 69 -2.34 -12.39 5.81
C PRO A 69 -3.53 -12.56 6.76
N THR A 70 -3.58 -13.73 7.39
CA THR A 70 -4.59 -14.09 8.39
C THR A 70 -3.88 -14.57 9.65
N LEU A 71 -4.65 -14.90 10.69
CA LEU A 71 -4.08 -15.47 11.93
C LEU A 71 -3.29 -16.76 11.70
N MET A 72 -3.46 -17.42 10.56
CA MET A 72 -2.62 -18.57 10.18
C MET A 72 -1.14 -18.18 10.00
N GLN A 73 -0.85 -16.92 9.79
CA GLN A 73 0.52 -16.41 9.64
C GLN A 73 1.14 -16.01 11.00
N ASP A 74 0.39 -16.03 12.08
CA ASP A 74 0.92 -15.83 13.43
C ASP A 74 1.68 -17.08 13.87
N VAL A 75 2.91 -17.22 13.39
CA VAL A 75 3.72 -18.44 13.59
C VAL A 75 4.37 -18.49 14.96
N ASN A 76 4.59 -17.36 15.61
CA ASN A 76 5.14 -17.30 16.97
C ASN A 76 4.05 -17.35 18.03
N HIS A 77 2.77 -17.29 17.63
CA HIS A 77 1.60 -17.38 18.50
C HIS A 77 1.53 -16.29 19.59
N ASP A 78 1.99 -15.08 19.25
CA ASP A 78 1.91 -13.95 20.17
C ASP A 78 0.59 -13.16 20.06
N GLY A 79 -0.26 -13.53 19.10
CA GLY A 79 -1.56 -12.90 18.88
C GLY A 79 -1.52 -11.70 17.93
N PHE A 80 -0.35 -11.38 17.38
CA PHE A 80 -0.18 -10.34 16.37
C PHE A 80 0.30 -10.95 15.06
N ILE A 81 0.02 -10.27 13.98
CA ILE A 81 0.63 -10.55 12.68
C ILE A 81 1.59 -9.42 12.40
N ASP A 82 2.88 -9.70 12.42
CA ASP A 82 3.93 -8.71 12.17
C ASP A 82 4.47 -8.79 10.74
N LEU A 83 5.35 -7.86 10.37
CA LEU A 83 5.88 -7.78 9.02
C LEU A 83 6.59 -9.06 8.55
N PRO A 84 7.51 -9.67 9.34
CA PRO A 84 8.12 -10.92 8.91
C PRO A 84 7.12 -12.04 8.65
N GLU A 85 6.04 -12.09 9.41
CA GLU A 85 5.00 -13.11 9.25
C GLU A 85 4.14 -12.89 8.00
N THR A 86 3.94 -11.63 7.57
CA THR A 86 3.16 -11.33 6.37
C THR A 86 3.88 -11.71 5.09
N GLU A 87 5.19 -11.73 5.10
CA GLU A 87 6.02 -11.88 3.91
C GLU A 87 5.74 -13.16 3.12
N ALA A 88 5.42 -14.24 3.84
CA ALA A 88 5.15 -15.54 3.21
C ALA A 88 3.94 -15.51 2.25
N VAL A 89 2.94 -14.68 2.51
CA VAL A 89 1.71 -14.64 1.73
C VAL A 89 1.49 -13.32 0.99
N SER A 90 1.98 -12.21 1.50
CA SER A 90 1.83 -10.91 0.84
C SER A 90 3.07 -10.48 0.05
N GLY A 91 4.17 -11.17 0.23
CA GLY A 91 5.42 -10.84 -0.44
C GLY A 91 6.13 -9.65 0.20
N THR A 92 7.09 -9.11 -0.52
CA THR A 92 7.91 -8.00 -0.05
C THR A 92 7.29 -6.64 -0.37
N THR A 93 7.74 -5.61 0.32
CA THR A 93 7.43 -4.22 0.02
C THR A 93 8.01 -3.86 -1.35
N MET A 94 7.20 -3.27 -2.21
CA MET A 94 7.61 -2.97 -3.57
C MET A 94 7.57 -1.48 -3.89
N VAL A 95 6.39 -0.92 -4.09
CA VAL A 95 6.24 0.48 -4.52
C VAL A 95 5.79 1.32 -3.33
N PRO A 96 6.61 2.27 -2.84
CA PRO A 96 6.22 3.12 -1.72
C PRO A 96 5.25 4.21 -2.18
N PHE A 97 4.33 4.59 -1.29
CA PHE A 97 3.45 5.74 -1.51
C PHE A 97 4.09 6.99 -0.90
N ASP A 98 5.19 7.40 -1.51
CA ASP A 98 5.98 8.55 -1.11
C ASP A 98 6.00 9.61 -2.22
N ASP A 99 6.93 10.55 -2.16
CA ASP A 99 7.04 11.62 -3.14
C ASP A 99 7.56 11.17 -4.52
N ALA A 100 8.21 9.99 -4.59
CA ALA A 100 8.76 9.45 -5.82
C ALA A 100 8.62 7.92 -5.91
N PRO A 101 7.37 7.39 -5.99
CA PRO A 101 7.13 5.94 -5.94
C PRO A 101 7.84 5.16 -7.03
N GLN A 102 8.07 5.74 -8.19
CA GLN A 102 8.77 5.09 -9.30
C GLN A 102 10.25 4.80 -9.01
N GLU A 103 10.83 5.43 -8.01
CA GLU A 103 12.22 5.17 -7.60
C GLU A 103 12.34 3.91 -6.74
N MET A 104 11.24 3.46 -6.13
CA MET A 104 11.17 2.28 -5.26
C MET A 104 12.18 2.32 -4.11
N ASN A 105 12.38 3.49 -3.56
CA ASN A 105 13.31 3.72 -2.47
C ASN A 105 12.57 3.59 -1.13
N ILE A 106 12.46 2.36 -0.62
CA ILE A 106 11.56 2.02 0.47
C ILE A 106 11.91 2.71 1.80
N PRO A 107 13.09 2.55 2.39
CA PRO A 107 13.37 3.18 3.67
C PRO A 107 13.89 4.60 3.48
N HIS A 108 12.97 5.56 3.31
CA HIS A 108 13.38 6.95 3.19
C HIS A 108 12.28 7.90 3.68
N ASP A 109 12.63 9.15 3.87
CA ASP A 109 11.69 10.19 4.31
C ASP A 109 10.94 10.73 3.08
N GLY A 110 9.66 10.69 3.07
CA GLY A 110 8.85 11.15 1.93
C GLY A 110 7.43 10.64 1.97
N TYR A 111 7.14 9.81 2.96
CA TYR A 111 5.79 9.34 3.21
C TYR A 111 4.96 10.43 3.89
N LEU A 112 3.64 10.33 3.78
CA LEU A 112 2.75 11.31 4.36
C LEU A 112 2.67 11.19 5.86
N VAL A 113 2.53 12.35 6.52
CA VAL A 113 2.31 12.45 7.96
C VAL A 113 0.83 12.71 8.18
N ALA A 114 0.18 11.89 9.02
CA ALA A 114 -1.20 12.12 9.39
C ALA A 114 -1.34 13.37 10.24
N ASP A 115 -2.46 14.06 10.09
CA ASP A 115 -2.76 15.23 10.90
C ASP A 115 -3.15 14.86 12.34
N LYS A 116 -3.53 15.85 13.13
CA LYS A 116 -3.94 15.66 14.53
C LYS A 116 -5.19 14.78 14.71
N TYR A 117 -5.93 14.55 13.64
CA TYR A 117 -7.12 13.70 13.65
C TYR A 117 -6.86 12.31 13.03
N GLY A 118 -5.62 12.04 12.66
CA GLY A 118 -5.28 10.77 11.99
C GLY A 118 -5.73 10.71 10.53
N HIS A 119 -5.85 11.86 9.88
CA HIS A 119 -6.25 11.94 8.47
C HIS A 119 -5.06 12.26 7.59
N TYR A 120 -4.95 11.57 6.46
CA TYR A 120 -4.06 11.95 5.36
C TYR A 120 -4.64 11.49 4.03
N GLU A 121 -4.22 12.14 2.96
CA GLU A 121 -4.61 11.80 1.60
C GLU A 121 -3.37 11.73 0.71
N TYR A 122 -3.26 10.63 -0.01
CA TYR A 122 -2.22 10.43 -1.02
C TYR A 122 -2.88 10.42 -2.39
N ASP A 123 -2.41 11.28 -3.29
CA ASP A 123 -2.94 11.39 -4.65
C ASP A 123 -1.77 11.64 -5.59
N LYS A 124 -1.48 10.66 -6.47
CA LYS A 124 -0.30 10.74 -7.33
C LYS A 124 -0.49 10.01 -8.64
N ASP A 125 -0.01 10.64 -9.71
CA ASP A 125 0.15 10.01 -11.01
C ASP A 125 1.58 9.50 -11.14
N VAL A 126 1.73 8.21 -11.47
CA VAL A 126 3.04 7.57 -11.60
C VAL A 126 3.19 7.04 -13.02
N PRO A 127 4.29 7.36 -13.72
CA PRO A 127 4.50 6.81 -15.07
C PRO A 127 4.64 5.29 -15.02
N LEU A 128 3.76 4.56 -15.71
CA LEU A 128 3.80 3.09 -15.77
C LEU A 128 5.11 2.58 -16.34
N LYS A 129 5.65 3.28 -17.33
CA LYS A 129 6.92 2.93 -17.94
C LYS A 129 8.05 2.86 -16.91
N ASP A 130 8.10 3.81 -15.98
CA ASP A 130 9.14 3.86 -14.96
C ASP A 130 8.95 2.74 -13.93
N LEU A 131 7.71 2.43 -13.54
CA LEU A 131 7.42 1.30 -12.67
C LEU A 131 7.79 -0.03 -13.33
N GLN A 132 7.38 -0.23 -14.58
CA GLN A 132 7.65 -1.47 -15.32
C GLN A 132 9.14 -1.71 -15.51
N ALA A 133 9.93 -0.66 -15.68
CA ALA A 133 11.38 -0.77 -15.84
C ALA A 133 12.06 -1.38 -14.60
N LYS A 134 11.49 -1.20 -13.42
CA LYS A 134 12.04 -1.73 -12.16
C LYS A 134 11.72 -3.20 -11.92
N PHE A 135 10.74 -3.75 -12.64
CA PHE A 135 10.31 -5.15 -12.47
C PHE A 135 10.91 -6.11 -13.51
N LYS A 136 11.83 -5.65 -14.28
CA LYS A 136 12.52 -6.48 -15.28
C LYS A 136 13.77 -7.14 -14.72
#